data_55770244a8c1405c04f18c8497145557
#
_entry.id   55770244a8c1405c04f18c8497145557
#
_cell.length_a   1.000
_cell.length_b   1.000
_cell.length_c   1.000
_cell.angle_alpha   90.00
_cell.angle_beta   90.00
_cell.angle_gamma   90.00
#
_symmetry.space_group_name_H-M   'P 1'
#
loop_
_entity.id
_entity.type
_entity.pdbx_description
1 polymer ?
#
loop_
_entity_poly.entity_id
_entity_poly.type
_entity_poly.pdbx_seq_one_letter_code
_entity_poly.pdbx_strand_id
1 'polypeptide(L)'
;MRRLLYADTFRLFHSKWFWLCLGGMIAMSVAFIIMQLTAMDYEVPLSRVIFLPMSFYGVTIAAFISLFVGEDYSDGFIRNKIIAGHSRYNIFASSLIVSWLAGILIYLMITLFTAGVGSFLFEINVTVAQFCRHLLFGIGMSIAYGCIYCTITMLCGNRTNAVLLCMGLAFFLLFFCLHTNQVMVQPEYKDGVLNPAYVDGILKSIYAILHDLNPSGQAAQLSAMEIFSPVRCMVCDFLWIMIAGVGAVKFTRKNIL
;
A
#
# COMPACT_ATOMS: atom_id res chain seq x y z
N MET A 1 -7.01 -22.29 13.31
CA MET A 1 -7.05 -21.18 12.34
C MET A 1 -8.25 -20.26 12.54
N ARG A 2 -9.53 -20.73 12.44
CA ARG A 2 -10.73 -19.86 12.54
C ARG A 2 -10.78 -19.04 13.84
N ARG A 3 -10.53 -19.64 15.02
CA ARG A 3 -10.54 -18.94 16.33
C ARG A 3 -9.47 -17.85 16.40
N LEU A 4 -8.30 -18.10 15.83
CA LEU A 4 -7.19 -17.14 15.79
C LEU A 4 -7.53 -15.94 14.88
N LEU A 5 -8.04 -16.21 13.67
CA LEU A 5 -8.49 -15.15 12.75
C LEU A 5 -9.59 -14.30 13.39
N TYR A 6 -10.56 -14.92 14.05
CA TYR A 6 -11.64 -14.16 14.71
C TYR A 6 -11.07 -13.24 15.81
N ALA A 7 -10.17 -13.74 16.65
CA ALA A 7 -9.55 -12.95 17.71
C ALA A 7 -8.71 -11.78 17.13
N ASP A 8 -7.90 -12.05 16.10
CA ASP A 8 -7.06 -11.03 15.48
C ASP A 8 -7.90 -9.98 14.70
N THR A 9 -9.01 -10.39 14.05
CA THR A 9 -9.94 -9.46 13.39
C THR A 9 -10.71 -8.62 14.42
N PHE A 10 -11.15 -9.22 15.53
CA PHE A 10 -11.80 -8.46 16.60
C PHE A 10 -10.85 -7.39 17.17
N ARG A 11 -9.58 -7.77 17.40
CA ARG A 11 -8.54 -6.83 17.85
C ARG A 11 -8.29 -5.71 16.84
N LEU A 12 -8.34 -6.00 15.52
CA LEU A 12 -8.19 -5.00 14.48
C LEU A 12 -9.18 -3.84 14.66
N PHE A 13 -10.47 -4.14 14.78
CA PHE A 13 -11.51 -3.10 14.92
C PHE A 13 -11.46 -2.35 16.25
N HIS A 14 -10.86 -2.93 17.30
CA HIS A 14 -10.65 -2.28 18.59
C HIS A 14 -9.27 -1.60 18.72
N SER A 15 -8.42 -1.72 17.68
CA SER A 15 -7.09 -1.09 17.68
C SER A 15 -7.19 0.40 17.44
N LYS A 16 -6.58 1.20 18.35
CA LYS A 16 -6.43 2.64 18.17
C LYS A 16 -5.63 3.00 16.91
N TRP A 17 -4.68 2.15 16.52
CA TRP A 17 -3.84 2.38 15.34
C TRP A 17 -4.62 2.32 14.04
N PHE A 18 -5.61 1.42 13.95
CA PHE A 18 -6.49 1.31 12.78
C PHE A 18 -7.28 2.61 12.57
N TRP A 19 -7.93 3.10 13.62
CA TRP A 19 -8.74 4.31 13.54
C TRP A 19 -7.89 5.57 13.35
N LEU A 20 -6.70 5.62 13.96
CA LEU A 20 -5.77 6.73 13.79
C LEU A 20 -5.24 6.82 12.35
N CYS A 21 -4.85 5.69 11.74
CA CYS A 21 -4.40 5.65 10.35
C CYS A 21 -5.55 5.98 9.38
N LEU A 22 -6.75 5.44 9.62
CA LEU A 22 -7.92 5.76 8.82
C LEU A 22 -8.28 7.25 8.92
N GLY A 23 -8.34 7.80 10.13
CA GLY A 23 -8.62 9.24 10.36
C GLY A 23 -7.57 10.14 9.73
N GLY A 24 -6.28 9.79 9.83
CA GLY A 24 -5.18 10.51 9.19
C GLY A 24 -5.29 10.54 7.67
N MET A 25 -5.65 9.41 7.05
CA MET A 25 -5.86 9.35 5.61
C MET A 25 -7.12 10.11 5.15
N ILE A 26 -8.20 10.08 5.94
CA ILE A 26 -9.38 10.91 5.66
C ILE A 26 -9.03 12.39 5.74
N ALA A 27 -8.30 12.82 6.79
CA ALA A 27 -7.83 14.19 6.91
C ALA A 27 -6.95 14.62 5.73
N MET A 28 -6.06 13.72 5.27
CA MET A 28 -5.25 13.95 4.07
C MET A 28 -6.10 14.07 2.81
N SER A 29 -7.14 13.23 2.66
CA SER A 29 -8.08 13.31 1.54
C SER A 29 -8.79 14.66 1.51
N VAL A 30 -9.25 15.14 2.67
CA VAL A 30 -9.89 16.47 2.81
C VAL A 30 -8.88 17.56 2.45
N ALA A 31 -7.64 17.49 2.92
CA ALA A 31 -6.60 18.45 2.59
C ALA A 31 -6.33 18.52 1.07
N PHE A 32 -6.26 17.38 0.39
CA PHE A 32 -6.12 17.34 -1.08
C PHE A 32 -7.32 17.91 -1.81
N ILE A 33 -8.55 17.62 -1.35
CA ILE A 33 -9.77 18.21 -1.92
C ILE A 33 -9.73 19.73 -1.80
N ILE A 34 -9.42 20.25 -0.61
CA ILE A 34 -9.31 21.70 -0.38
C ILE A 34 -8.21 22.30 -1.27
N MET A 35 -7.05 21.67 -1.33
CA MET A 35 -5.94 22.13 -2.16
C MET A 35 -6.34 22.23 -3.65
N GLN A 36 -7.06 21.24 -4.18
CA GLN A 36 -7.51 21.24 -5.56
C GLN A 36 -8.58 22.32 -5.83
N LEU A 37 -9.46 22.59 -4.86
CA LEU A 37 -10.47 23.64 -4.98
C LEU A 37 -9.88 25.07 -4.91
N THR A 38 -8.80 25.25 -4.13
CA THR A 38 -8.24 26.60 -3.88
C THR A 38 -7.06 26.96 -4.75
N ALA A 39 -6.30 25.98 -5.23
CA ALA A 39 -5.04 26.23 -5.97
C ALA A 39 -5.22 26.21 -7.49
N MET A 40 -6.39 25.83 -8.02
CA MET A 40 -6.63 25.72 -9.46
C MET A 40 -7.66 26.74 -9.92
N ASP A 41 -7.29 27.58 -10.89
CA ASP A 41 -8.17 28.56 -11.54
C ASP A 41 -9.08 27.95 -12.62
N TYR A 42 -9.08 26.60 -12.76
CA TYR A 42 -9.89 25.87 -13.75
C TYR A 42 -10.64 24.71 -13.08
N GLU A 43 -11.70 24.24 -13.74
CA GLU A 43 -12.49 23.11 -13.28
C GLU A 43 -11.63 21.83 -13.25
N VAL A 44 -11.41 21.30 -12.04
CA VAL A 44 -10.62 20.08 -11.83
C VAL A 44 -11.52 18.87 -12.04
N PRO A 45 -11.15 17.91 -12.92
CA PRO A 45 -11.93 16.71 -13.11
C PRO A 45 -11.80 15.76 -11.91
N LEU A 46 -12.89 15.08 -11.57
CA LEU A 46 -12.96 14.13 -10.45
C LEU A 46 -11.87 13.04 -10.52
N SER A 47 -11.47 12.63 -11.74
CA SER A 47 -10.41 11.64 -11.95
C SER A 47 -9.08 12.00 -11.30
N ARG A 48 -8.74 13.27 -11.17
CA ARG A 48 -7.49 13.73 -10.55
C ARG A 48 -7.52 13.70 -9.02
N VAL A 49 -8.70 13.57 -8.42
CA VAL A 49 -8.88 13.73 -6.97
C VAL A 49 -9.12 12.41 -6.27
N ILE A 50 -9.87 11.48 -6.88
CA ILE A 50 -10.36 10.25 -6.23
C ILE A 50 -9.23 9.46 -5.58
N PHE A 51 -8.15 9.22 -6.31
CA PHE A 51 -7.05 8.36 -5.87
C PHE A 51 -5.79 9.14 -5.43
N LEU A 52 -5.84 10.47 -5.39
CA LEU A 52 -4.69 11.30 -5.00
C LEU A 52 -4.12 10.94 -3.61
N PRO A 53 -4.94 10.63 -2.60
CA PRO A 53 -4.44 10.20 -1.28
C PRO A 53 -3.62 8.91 -1.31
N MET A 54 -3.73 8.10 -2.36
CA MET A 54 -3.02 6.82 -2.49
C MET A 54 -1.51 7.01 -2.61
N SER A 55 -1.02 8.18 -2.99
CA SER A 55 0.41 8.51 -3.00
C SER A 55 1.08 8.31 -1.62
N PHE A 56 0.35 8.50 -0.52
CA PHE A 56 0.85 8.33 0.85
C PHE A 56 0.37 7.03 1.52
N TYR A 57 -0.43 6.24 0.82
CA TYR A 57 -1.01 5.01 1.34
C TYR A 57 0.06 4.03 1.85
N GLY A 58 1.16 3.85 1.11
CA GLY A 58 2.25 2.95 1.47
C GLY A 58 2.90 3.29 2.81
N VAL A 59 3.10 4.57 3.10
CA VAL A 59 3.67 5.06 4.38
C VAL A 59 2.68 4.81 5.52
N THR A 60 1.40 5.08 5.30
CA THR A 60 0.35 4.86 6.31
C THR A 60 0.20 3.38 6.65
N ILE A 61 0.19 2.50 5.64
CA ILE A 61 0.09 1.05 5.87
C ILE A 61 1.36 0.49 6.51
N ALA A 62 2.55 1.02 6.20
CA ALA A 62 3.78 0.65 6.89
C ALA A 62 3.71 0.97 8.38
N ALA A 63 3.26 2.18 8.73
CA ALA A 63 3.06 2.59 10.11
C ALA A 63 2.02 1.70 10.81
N PHE A 64 0.86 1.50 10.17
CA PHE A 64 -0.21 0.67 10.74
C PHE A 64 0.26 -0.76 11.04
N ILE A 65 0.76 -1.48 10.01
CA ILE A 65 1.12 -2.90 10.16
C ILE A 65 2.27 -3.08 11.15
N SER A 66 3.30 -2.23 11.09
CA SER A 66 4.45 -2.33 11.99
C SER A 66 4.06 -2.07 13.45
N LEU A 67 3.12 -1.17 13.70
CA LEU A 67 2.60 -0.90 15.05
C LEU A 67 1.65 -2.00 15.51
N PHE A 68 0.67 -2.38 14.69
CA PHE A 68 -0.37 -3.35 15.04
C PHE A 68 0.17 -4.77 15.23
N VAL A 69 0.97 -5.26 14.25
CA VAL A 69 1.61 -6.59 14.34
C VAL A 69 2.80 -6.55 15.29
N GLY A 70 3.50 -5.41 15.41
CA GLY A 70 4.60 -5.23 16.35
C GLY A 70 4.15 -5.29 17.81
N GLU A 71 2.92 -4.89 18.16
CA GLU A 71 2.33 -5.07 19.49
C GLU A 71 2.26 -6.54 19.88
N ASP A 72 2.09 -7.48 18.96
CA ASP A 72 2.07 -8.92 19.25
C ASP A 72 3.38 -9.43 19.87
N TYR A 73 4.50 -8.75 19.59
CA TYR A 73 5.78 -9.05 20.21
C TYR A 73 5.96 -8.35 21.55
N SER A 74 5.67 -7.03 21.61
CA SER A 74 5.87 -6.25 22.85
C SER A 74 4.98 -6.73 23.99
N ASP A 75 3.76 -7.13 23.71
CA ASP A 75 2.77 -7.55 24.70
C ASP A 75 2.77 -9.08 24.93
N GLY A 76 3.68 -9.80 24.26
CA GLY A 76 3.83 -11.24 24.41
C GLY A 76 2.69 -12.08 23.79
N PHE A 77 1.83 -11.49 22.97
CA PHE A 77 0.71 -12.22 22.35
C PHE A 77 1.18 -13.40 21.49
N ILE A 78 2.29 -13.26 20.76
CA ILE A 78 2.85 -14.36 19.96
C ILE A 78 3.22 -15.53 20.85
N ARG A 79 3.87 -15.27 22.00
CA ARG A 79 4.23 -16.30 22.98
C ARG A 79 2.98 -16.99 23.52
N ASN A 80 1.96 -16.22 23.89
CA ASN A 80 0.70 -16.76 24.41
C ASN A 80 -0.04 -17.61 23.36
N LYS A 81 -0.03 -17.18 22.07
CA LYS A 81 -0.60 -17.96 20.95
C LYS A 81 0.12 -19.31 20.78
N ILE A 82 1.46 -19.36 20.96
CA ILE A 82 2.25 -20.59 20.89
C ILE A 82 1.93 -21.52 22.09
N ILE A 83 1.85 -20.98 23.31
CA ILE A 83 1.50 -21.75 24.53
C ILE A 83 0.09 -22.32 24.41
N ALA A 84 -0.85 -21.60 23.79
CA ALA A 84 -2.21 -22.07 23.48
C ALA A 84 -2.27 -23.16 22.39
N GLY A 85 -1.12 -23.64 21.89
CA GLY A 85 -1.02 -24.75 20.92
C GLY A 85 -1.20 -24.34 19.45
N HIS A 86 -1.17 -23.05 19.12
CA HIS A 86 -1.22 -22.63 17.73
C HIS A 86 0.15 -22.82 17.04
N SER A 87 0.15 -23.40 15.84
CA SER A 87 1.38 -23.51 15.04
C SER A 87 1.87 -22.13 14.61
N ARG A 88 3.20 -21.95 14.53
CA ARG A 88 3.83 -20.70 14.10
C ARG A 88 3.37 -20.26 12.70
N TYR A 89 3.16 -21.25 11.81
CA TYR A 89 2.61 -20.99 10.48
C TYR A 89 1.21 -20.36 10.56
N ASN A 90 0.32 -20.90 11.41
CA ASN A 90 -1.03 -20.37 11.58
C ASN A 90 -1.02 -18.95 12.18
N ILE A 91 -0.07 -18.64 13.06
CA ILE A 91 0.10 -17.30 13.64
C ILE A 91 0.52 -16.32 12.56
N PHE A 92 1.52 -16.67 11.76
CA PHE A 92 1.96 -15.83 10.63
C PHE A 92 0.83 -15.60 9.62
N ALA A 93 0.17 -16.68 9.19
CA ALA A 93 -0.93 -16.62 8.22
C ALA A 93 -2.12 -15.79 8.73
N SER A 94 -2.44 -15.87 10.03
CA SER A 94 -3.48 -15.04 10.64
C SER A 94 -3.10 -13.56 10.60
N SER A 95 -1.89 -13.21 11.01
CA SER A 95 -1.39 -11.83 10.98
C SER A 95 -1.34 -11.27 9.56
N LEU A 96 -0.96 -12.09 8.56
CA LEU A 96 -0.93 -11.69 7.15
C LEU A 96 -2.33 -11.42 6.61
N ILE A 97 -3.28 -12.31 6.84
CA ILE A 97 -4.68 -12.16 6.40
C ILE A 97 -5.32 -10.92 7.04
N VAL A 98 -5.08 -10.68 8.33
CA VAL A 98 -5.62 -9.50 9.02
C VAL A 98 -4.95 -8.22 8.53
N SER A 99 -3.67 -8.25 8.18
CA SER A 99 -2.97 -7.13 7.54
C SER A 99 -3.55 -6.80 6.17
N TRP A 100 -3.87 -7.81 5.35
CA TRP A 100 -4.57 -7.62 4.07
C TRP A 100 -5.96 -7.01 4.26
N LEU A 101 -6.74 -7.58 5.19
CA LEU A 101 -8.08 -7.08 5.50
C LEU A 101 -8.04 -5.61 5.92
N ALA A 102 -7.13 -5.24 6.81
CA ALA A 102 -6.97 -3.87 7.27
C ALA A 102 -6.57 -2.92 6.13
N GLY A 103 -5.59 -3.31 5.33
CA GLY A 103 -5.17 -2.53 4.16
C GLY A 103 -6.32 -2.31 3.18
N ILE A 104 -7.00 -3.38 2.78
CA ILE A 104 -8.13 -3.30 1.86
C ILE A 104 -9.24 -2.41 2.44
N LEU A 105 -9.57 -2.55 3.72
CA LEU A 105 -10.60 -1.72 4.36
C LEU A 105 -10.21 -0.23 4.36
N ILE A 106 -8.99 0.11 4.78
CA ILE A 106 -8.50 1.50 4.75
C ILE A 106 -8.56 2.04 3.31
N TYR A 107 -8.06 1.28 2.33
CA TYR A 107 -8.11 1.67 0.92
C TYR A 107 -9.52 1.95 0.43
N LEU A 108 -10.45 1.00 0.65
CA LEU A 108 -11.84 1.12 0.20
C LEU A 108 -12.55 2.30 0.88
N MET A 109 -12.41 2.44 2.19
CA MET A 109 -13.07 3.52 2.94
C MET A 109 -12.60 4.89 2.46
N ILE A 110 -11.30 5.08 2.21
CA ILE A 110 -10.75 6.36 1.74
C ILE A 110 -11.19 6.63 0.30
N THR A 111 -11.10 5.63 -0.57
CA THR A 111 -11.49 5.80 -1.98
C THR A 111 -12.97 6.13 -2.11
N LEU A 112 -13.85 5.42 -1.37
CA LEU A 112 -15.28 5.69 -1.37
C LEU A 112 -15.61 7.05 -0.75
N PHE A 113 -14.92 7.45 0.33
CA PHE A 113 -15.06 8.77 0.93
C PHE A 113 -14.67 9.87 -0.07
N THR A 114 -13.48 9.75 -0.68
CA THR A 114 -12.98 10.77 -1.63
C THR A 114 -13.86 10.83 -2.89
N ALA A 115 -14.31 9.67 -3.41
CA ALA A 115 -15.22 9.62 -4.54
C ALA A 115 -16.59 10.23 -4.19
N GLY A 116 -17.14 9.91 -3.00
CA GLY A 116 -18.42 10.44 -2.54
C GLY A 116 -18.40 11.96 -2.36
N VAL A 117 -17.45 12.48 -1.59
CA VAL A 117 -17.30 13.92 -1.39
C VAL A 117 -16.93 14.64 -2.70
N GLY A 118 -16.00 14.05 -3.46
CA GLY A 118 -15.53 14.60 -4.73
C GLY A 118 -16.63 14.72 -5.79
N SER A 119 -17.58 13.77 -5.84
CA SER A 119 -18.69 13.81 -6.81
C SER A 119 -19.64 15.01 -6.63
N PHE A 120 -19.67 15.64 -5.45
CA PHE A 120 -20.43 16.85 -5.20
C PHE A 120 -19.66 18.15 -5.55
N LEU A 121 -18.33 18.08 -5.60
CA LEU A 121 -17.46 19.26 -5.69
C LEU A 121 -16.75 19.40 -7.04
N PHE A 122 -16.60 18.31 -7.79
CA PHE A 122 -15.82 18.25 -9.02
C PHE A 122 -16.65 17.69 -10.17
N GLU A 123 -16.24 18.02 -11.43
CA GLU A 123 -16.87 17.50 -12.62
C GLU A 123 -16.67 15.98 -12.76
N ILE A 124 -17.78 15.25 -12.93
CA ILE A 124 -17.76 13.79 -13.06
C ILE A 124 -17.35 13.41 -14.47
N ASN A 125 -16.08 13.03 -14.63
CA ASN A 125 -15.51 12.54 -15.88
C ASN A 125 -15.11 11.06 -15.85
N VAL A 126 -15.48 10.33 -14.77
CA VAL A 126 -15.12 8.93 -14.55
C VAL A 126 -16.33 8.03 -14.72
N THR A 127 -16.22 7.03 -15.60
CA THR A 127 -17.26 6.02 -15.75
C THR A 127 -17.20 5.00 -14.61
N VAL A 128 -18.36 4.41 -14.27
CA VAL A 128 -18.45 3.37 -13.22
C VAL A 128 -17.51 2.19 -13.52
N ALA A 129 -17.39 1.79 -14.78
CA ALA A 129 -16.50 0.70 -15.19
C ALA A 129 -15.01 1.04 -14.96
N GLN A 130 -14.60 2.28 -15.26
CA GLN A 130 -13.25 2.76 -14.96
C GLN A 130 -13.00 2.78 -13.46
N PHE A 131 -13.92 3.33 -12.67
CA PHE A 131 -13.82 3.35 -11.21
C PHE A 131 -13.66 1.95 -10.62
N CYS A 132 -14.53 0.99 -11.00
CA CYS A 132 -14.46 -0.40 -10.53
C CYS A 132 -13.13 -1.07 -10.91
N ARG A 133 -12.60 -0.82 -12.11
CA ARG A 133 -11.30 -1.36 -12.54
C ARG A 133 -10.16 -0.86 -11.67
N HIS A 134 -10.11 0.45 -11.38
CA HIS A 134 -9.09 1.04 -10.50
C HIS A 134 -9.25 0.58 -9.06
N LEU A 135 -10.50 0.37 -8.63
CA LEU A 135 -10.81 -0.13 -7.30
C LEU A 135 -10.28 -1.56 -7.10
N LEU A 136 -10.45 -2.43 -8.10
CA LEU A 136 -9.89 -3.79 -8.09
C LEU A 136 -8.35 -3.78 -8.13
N PHE A 137 -7.76 -2.89 -8.93
CA PHE A 137 -6.32 -2.73 -9.00
C PHE A 137 -5.70 -2.33 -7.65
N GLY A 138 -6.29 -1.39 -6.93
CA GLY A 138 -5.80 -0.97 -5.62
C GLY A 138 -5.95 -2.03 -4.52
N ILE A 139 -6.85 -3.01 -4.68
CA ILE A 139 -6.91 -4.18 -3.78
C ILE A 139 -5.63 -5.02 -3.94
N GLY A 140 -5.17 -5.29 -5.17
CA GLY A 140 -3.91 -5.99 -5.43
C GLY A 140 -2.72 -5.28 -4.78
N MET A 141 -2.58 -3.98 -5.04
CA MET A 141 -1.58 -3.12 -4.41
C MET A 141 -1.62 -3.19 -2.87
N SER A 142 -2.82 -3.18 -2.26
CA SER A 142 -2.98 -3.26 -0.80
C SER A 142 -2.49 -4.60 -0.24
N ILE A 143 -2.73 -5.69 -0.97
CA ILE A 143 -2.23 -7.03 -0.64
C ILE A 143 -0.70 -7.06 -0.71
N ALA A 144 -0.09 -6.49 -1.74
CA ALA A 144 1.37 -6.42 -1.89
C ALA A 144 2.03 -5.69 -0.72
N TYR A 145 1.53 -4.52 -0.33
CA TYR A 145 1.99 -3.80 0.86
C TYR A 145 1.82 -4.64 2.13
N GLY A 146 0.67 -5.30 2.30
CA GLY A 146 0.41 -6.21 3.42
C GLY A 146 1.43 -7.34 3.51
N CYS A 147 1.81 -7.94 2.37
CA CYS A 147 2.84 -8.97 2.28
C CYS A 147 4.20 -8.45 2.75
N ILE A 148 4.62 -7.29 2.26
CA ILE A 148 5.94 -6.71 2.56
C ILE A 148 6.04 -6.39 4.06
N TYR A 149 5.15 -5.55 4.57
CA TYR A 149 5.28 -5.01 5.93
C TYR A 149 4.96 -6.04 7.01
N CYS A 150 3.98 -6.93 6.79
CA CYS A 150 3.70 -8.02 7.73
C CYS A 150 4.89 -8.99 7.81
N THR A 151 5.48 -9.37 6.67
CA THR A 151 6.63 -10.27 6.64
C THR A 151 7.83 -9.66 7.38
N ILE A 152 8.16 -8.41 7.13
CA ILE A 152 9.26 -7.71 7.82
C ILE A 152 8.99 -7.66 9.33
N THR A 153 7.79 -7.24 9.74
CA THR A 153 7.43 -7.12 11.16
C THR A 153 7.52 -8.46 11.88
N MET A 154 6.99 -9.52 11.28
CA MET A 154 7.03 -10.87 11.86
C MET A 154 8.45 -11.43 11.94
N LEU A 155 9.32 -11.12 10.98
CA LEU A 155 10.71 -11.57 10.99
C LEU A 155 11.60 -10.76 11.94
N CYS A 156 11.32 -9.47 12.18
CA CYS A 156 12.09 -8.65 13.11
C CYS A 156 11.99 -9.13 14.57
N GLY A 157 10.80 -9.48 15.01
CA GLY A 157 10.58 -9.96 16.38
C GLY A 157 10.70 -8.90 17.48
N ASN A 158 10.80 -7.63 17.10
CA ASN A 158 10.85 -6.48 18.00
C ASN A 158 10.09 -5.33 17.37
N ARG A 159 9.18 -4.70 18.13
CA ARG A 159 8.32 -3.60 17.64
C ARG A 159 9.13 -2.41 17.12
N THR A 160 10.12 -1.95 17.86
CA THR A 160 10.92 -0.77 17.50
C THR A 160 11.66 -0.98 16.19
N ASN A 161 12.34 -2.12 16.04
CA ASN A 161 13.08 -2.44 14.81
C ASN A 161 12.12 -2.64 13.63
N ALA A 162 10.95 -3.24 13.85
CA ALA A 162 9.94 -3.41 12.82
C ALA A 162 9.42 -2.06 12.30
N VAL A 163 9.11 -1.13 13.20
CA VAL A 163 8.68 0.22 12.81
C VAL A 163 9.77 0.94 12.01
N LEU A 164 11.01 0.93 12.49
CA LEU A 164 12.13 1.58 11.79
C LEU A 164 12.35 1.01 10.40
N LEU A 165 12.34 -0.33 10.25
CA LEU A 165 12.55 -0.98 8.96
C LEU A 165 11.38 -0.79 8.01
N CYS A 166 10.13 -0.92 8.49
CA CYS A 166 8.95 -0.72 7.64
C CYS A 166 8.82 0.74 7.18
N MET A 167 9.06 1.72 8.07
CA MET A 167 9.02 3.13 7.71
C MET A 167 10.18 3.51 6.78
N GLY A 168 11.40 3.06 7.07
CA GLY A 168 12.55 3.27 6.20
C GLY A 168 12.32 2.70 4.80
N LEU A 169 11.78 1.47 4.70
CA LEU A 169 11.42 0.87 3.43
C LEU A 169 10.28 1.63 2.73
N ALA A 170 9.27 2.09 3.46
CA ALA A 170 8.16 2.85 2.87
C ALA A 170 8.65 4.14 2.19
N PHE A 171 9.52 4.90 2.86
CA PHE A 171 10.13 6.08 2.27
C PHE A 171 11.05 5.73 1.09
N PHE A 172 11.85 4.67 1.21
CA PHE A 172 12.68 4.19 0.10
C PHE A 172 11.83 3.86 -1.12
N LEU A 173 10.75 3.08 -0.97
CA LEU A 173 9.85 2.71 -2.06
C LEU A 173 9.15 3.95 -2.66
N LEU A 174 8.80 4.94 -1.84
CA LEU A 174 8.19 6.19 -2.29
C LEU A 174 9.19 7.01 -3.14
N PHE A 175 10.41 7.26 -2.64
CA PHE A 175 11.42 8.01 -3.39
C PHE A 175 11.88 7.26 -4.65
N PHE A 176 11.99 5.94 -4.58
CA PHE A 176 12.30 5.12 -5.73
C PHE A 176 11.21 5.19 -6.80
N CYS A 177 9.93 5.21 -6.39
CA CYS A 177 8.80 5.45 -7.29
C CYS A 177 8.90 6.83 -7.96
N LEU A 178 9.15 7.89 -7.20
CA LEU A 178 9.29 9.24 -7.75
C LEU A 178 10.43 9.30 -8.79
N HIS A 179 11.56 8.68 -8.49
CA HIS A 179 12.69 8.61 -9.41
C HIS A 179 12.33 7.84 -10.70
N THR A 180 11.75 6.64 -10.60
CA THR A 180 11.39 5.82 -11.76
C THR A 180 10.32 6.50 -12.61
N ASN A 181 9.33 7.14 -11.97
CA ASN A 181 8.30 7.90 -12.67
C ASN A 181 8.90 9.10 -13.42
N GLN A 182 9.81 9.85 -12.77
CA GLN A 182 10.50 10.98 -13.38
C GLN A 182 11.29 10.56 -14.63
N VAL A 183 11.96 9.42 -14.59
CA VAL A 183 12.71 8.88 -15.74
C VAL A 183 11.78 8.48 -16.87
N MET A 184 10.64 7.83 -16.57
CA MET A 184 9.71 7.35 -17.60
C MET A 184 8.95 8.47 -18.33
N VAL A 185 8.72 9.61 -17.67
CA VAL A 185 7.94 10.75 -18.22
C VAL A 185 8.81 11.71 -19.04
N GLN A 186 10.16 11.55 -19.03
CA GLN A 186 11.04 12.45 -19.80
C GLN A 186 10.72 12.40 -21.30
N PRO A 187 10.48 13.56 -21.96
CA PRO A 187 10.28 13.62 -23.41
C PRO A 187 11.62 13.38 -24.14
N GLU A 188 11.52 12.84 -25.34
CA GLU A 188 12.68 12.61 -26.20
C GLU A 188 13.40 13.92 -26.59
N TYR A 189 12.60 14.94 -26.89
CA TYR A 189 13.10 16.28 -27.24
C TYR A 189 12.63 17.30 -26.20
N LYS A 190 13.56 18.13 -25.73
CA LYS A 190 13.29 19.27 -24.86
C LYS A 190 13.87 20.51 -25.52
N ASP A 191 13.01 21.53 -25.76
CA ASP A 191 13.40 22.78 -26.44
C ASP A 191 14.07 22.57 -27.80
N GLY A 192 13.65 21.53 -28.55
CA GLY A 192 14.19 21.18 -29.86
C GLY A 192 15.53 20.46 -29.88
N VAL A 193 16.08 20.13 -28.68
CA VAL A 193 17.34 19.39 -28.53
C VAL A 193 17.03 18.03 -27.93
N LEU A 194 17.79 16.99 -28.32
CA LEU A 194 17.67 15.65 -27.74
C LEU A 194 17.92 15.71 -26.23
N ASN A 195 16.96 15.23 -25.45
CA ASN A 195 17.03 15.27 -23.98
C ASN A 195 18.02 14.20 -23.49
N PRO A 196 19.13 14.57 -22.84
CA PRO A 196 20.10 13.60 -22.34
C PRO A 196 19.55 12.71 -21.20
N ALA A 197 18.45 13.11 -20.57
CA ALA A 197 17.75 12.33 -19.55
C ALA A 197 16.67 11.39 -20.12
N TYR A 198 16.45 11.43 -21.45
CA TYR A 198 15.53 10.51 -22.10
C TYR A 198 16.09 9.10 -22.13
N VAL A 199 15.27 8.14 -21.78
CA VAL A 199 15.61 6.73 -21.73
C VAL A 199 14.71 5.98 -22.70
N ASP A 200 15.30 5.18 -23.59
CA ASP A 200 14.58 4.37 -24.59
C ASP A 200 14.96 2.88 -24.54
N GLY A 201 14.22 2.08 -25.29
CA GLY A 201 14.51 0.66 -25.53
C GLY A 201 14.41 -0.21 -24.26
N ILE A 202 15.42 -1.08 -24.09
CA ILE A 202 15.46 -2.06 -23.00
C ILE A 202 15.49 -1.38 -21.63
N LEU A 203 16.20 -0.28 -21.51
CA LEU A 203 16.33 0.43 -20.24
C LEU A 203 15.00 1.02 -19.76
N LYS A 204 14.20 1.59 -20.67
CA LYS A 204 12.83 2.05 -20.38
C LYS A 204 11.93 0.90 -19.91
N SER A 205 12.06 -0.27 -20.54
CA SER A 205 11.33 -1.47 -20.14
C SER A 205 11.72 -1.95 -18.73
N ILE A 206 13.01 -1.88 -18.37
CA ILE A 206 13.47 -2.21 -17.03
C ILE A 206 12.89 -1.24 -16.00
N TYR A 207 12.93 0.07 -16.26
CA TYR A 207 12.31 1.06 -15.35
C TYR A 207 10.81 0.83 -15.19
N ALA A 208 10.10 0.48 -16.26
CA ALA A 208 8.67 0.16 -16.21
C ALA A 208 8.39 -1.08 -15.36
N ILE A 209 9.20 -2.14 -15.46
CA ILE A 209 9.07 -3.34 -14.63
C ILE A 209 9.36 -3.02 -13.15
N LEU A 210 10.43 -2.26 -12.87
CA LEU A 210 10.78 -1.85 -11.51
C LEU A 210 9.71 -0.95 -10.89
N HIS A 211 9.10 -0.08 -11.67
CA HIS A 211 7.98 0.77 -11.25
C HIS A 211 6.75 -0.07 -10.89
N ASP A 212 6.39 -1.07 -11.71
CA ASP A 212 5.24 -1.93 -11.46
C ASP A 212 5.47 -2.94 -10.32
N LEU A 213 6.73 -3.39 -10.13
CA LEU A 213 7.10 -4.25 -9.00
C LEU A 213 7.03 -3.52 -7.66
N ASN A 214 7.23 -2.20 -7.68
CA ASN A 214 7.13 -1.35 -6.51
C ASN A 214 5.65 -1.01 -6.24
N PRO A 215 5.06 -1.41 -5.09
CA PRO A 215 3.67 -1.05 -4.78
C PRO A 215 3.43 0.46 -4.72
N SER A 216 4.47 1.29 -4.42
CA SER A 216 4.35 2.75 -4.52
C SER A 216 4.25 3.23 -5.97
N GLY A 217 4.84 2.51 -6.93
CA GLY A 217 4.64 2.75 -8.35
C GLY A 217 3.21 2.45 -8.79
N GLN A 218 2.64 1.36 -8.29
CA GLN A 218 1.22 1.06 -8.51
C GLN A 218 0.31 2.11 -7.87
N ALA A 219 0.64 2.62 -6.68
CA ALA A 219 -0.08 3.72 -6.03
C ALA A 219 -0.02 5.02 -6.84
N ALA A 220 1.12 5.32 -7.46
CA ALA A 220 1.28 6.46 -8.34
C ALA A 220 0.43 6.33 -9.63
N GLN A 221 0.44 5.16 -10.28
CA GLN A 221 -0.43 4.86 -11.42
C GLN A 221 -1.91 5.01 -11.06
N LEU A 222 -2.28 4.52 -9.86
CA LEU A 222 -3.64 4.64 -9.36
C LEU A 222 -4.01 6.12 -9.12
N SER A 223 -3.12 6.91 -8.51
CA SER A 223 -3.36 8.34 -8.25
C SER A 223 -3.49 9.17 -9.52
N ALA A 224 -2.81 8.78 -10.59
CA ALA A 224 -2.94 9.39 -11.92
C ALA A 224 -4.13 8.86 -12.73
N MET A 225 -4.81 7.81 -12.26
CA MET A 225 -5.81 7.03 -13.02
C MET A 225 -5.28 6.45 -14.34
N GLU A 226 -4.00 6.23 -14.45
CA GLU A 226 -3.31 5.69 -15.63
C GLU A 226 -2.60 4.37 -15.28
N ILE A 227 -3.23 3.25 -15.60
CA ILE A 227 -2.64 1.92 -15.38
C ILE A 227 -1.96 1.48 -16.67
N PHE A 228 -0.63 1.45 -16.70
CA PHE A 228 0.15 1.11 -17.89
C PHE A 228 0.00 -0.35 -18.29
N SER A 229 0.09 -1.29 -17.34
CA SER A 229 0.01 -2.71 -17.62
C SER A 229 -0.63 -3.47 -16.45
N PRO A 230 -1.97 -3.64 -16.43
CA PRO A 230 -2.67 -4.31 -15.32
C PRO A 230 -2.17 -5.75 -15.08
N VAL A 231 -1.90 -6.49 -16.15
CA VAL A 231 -1.44 -7.89 -16.05
C VAL A 231 -0.06 -7.97 -15.40
N ARG A 232 0.86 -7.07 -15.76
CA ARG A 232 2.22 -7.05 -15.17
C ARG A 232 2.17 -6.70 -13.70
N CYS A 233 1.33 -5.75 -13.30
CA CYS A 233 1.13 -5.42 -11.89
C CYS A 233 0.56 -6.60 -11.10
N MET A 234 -0.45 -7.33 -11.63
CA MET A 234 -0.97 -8.53 -10.98
C MET A 234 0.09 -9.62 -10.80
N VAL A 235 0.98 -9.80 -11.78
CA VAL A 235 2.12 -10.74 -11.65
C VAL A 235 3.07 -10.28 -10.54
N CYS A 236 3.35 -8.99 -10.45
CA CYS A 236 4.18 -8.41 -9.38
C CYS A 236 3.56 -8.60 -8.00
N ASP A 237 2.24 -8.39 -7.86
CA ASP A 237 1.52 -8.63 -6.61
C ASP A 237 1.58 -10.11 -6.20
N PHE A 238 1.43 -11.01 -7.16
CA PHE A 238 1.59 -12.45 -6.90
C PHE A 238 3.01 -12.81 -6.45
N LEU A 239 4.05 -12.18 -7.00
CA LEU A 239 5.42 -12.35 -6.52
C LEU A 239 5.57 -11.93 -5.06
N TRP A 240 4.94 -10.85 -4.62
CA TRP A 240 4.96 -10.43 -3.22
C TRP A 240 4.27 -11.44 -2.30
N ILE A 241 3.18 -12.08 -2.74
CA ILE A 241 2.52 -13.17 -2.00
C ILE A 241 3.47 -14.37 -1.86
N MET A 242 4.18 -14.74 -2.92
CA MET A 242 5.17 -15.83 -2.87
C MET A 242 6.31 -15.51 -1.91
N ILE A 243 6.82 -14.27 -1.92
CA ILE A 243 7.87 -13.81 -0.99
C ILE A 243 7.36 -13.89 0.47
N ALA A 244 6.12 -13.50 0.73
CA ALA A 244 5.52 -13.64 2.06
C ALA A 244 5.39 -15.11 2.48
N GLY A 245 5.11 -16.03 1.55
CA GLY A 245 5.13 -17.47 1.79
C GLY A 245 6.51 -17.99 2.23
N VAL A 246 7.58 -17.52 1.58
CA VAL A 246 8.97 -17.82 2.01
C VAL A 246 9.25 -17.23 3.39
N GLY A 247 8.76 -16.02 3.66
CA GLY A 247 8.81 -15.38 4.98
C GLY A 247 8.14 -16.22 6.07
N ALA A 248 6.98 -16.80 5.78
CA ALA A 248 6.29 -17.72 6.70
C ALA A 248 7.14 -18.94 7.06
N VAL A 249 7.81 -19.55 6.08
CA VAL A 249 8.72 -20.69 6.33
C VAL A 249 9.91 -20.27 7.20
N LYS A 250 10.52 -19.12 6.95
CA LYS A 250 11.61 -18.60 7.80
C LYS A 250 11.13 -18.32 9.23
N PHE A 251 9.92 -17.77 9.38
CA PHE A 251 9.32 -17.52 10.68
C PHE A 251 9.11 -18.79 11.50
N THR A 252 8.70 -19.90 10.86
CA THR A 252 8.54 -21.20 11.57
C THR A 252 9.84 -21.75 12.15
N ARG A 253 10.98 -21.43 11.52
CA ARG A 253 12.32 -21.87 11.95
C ARG A 253 12.96 -20.96 12.99
N LYS A 254 12.39 -19.78 13.26
CA LYS A 254 12.94 -18.80 14.19
C LYS A 254 12.75 -19.26 15.62
N ASN A 255 13.82 -19.23 16.45
CA ASN A 255 13.72 -19.45 17.90
C ASN A 255 13.11 -18.20 18.55
N ILE A 256 11.88 -18.31 19.06
CA ILE A 256 11.11 -17.21 19.68
C ILE A 256 11.02 -17.39 21.21
N LEU A 257 11.68 -18.41 21.75
CA LEU A 257 11.71 -18.72 23.18
C LEU A 257 12.92 -18.08 23.85
#